data_b41e2d263f43c9e9dd25246021fc77ca
#
_entry.id   b41e2d263f43c9e9dd25246021fc77ca
#
_cell.length_a   1.000
_cell.length_b   1.000
_cell.length_c   1.000
_cell.angle_alpha   90.00
_cell.angle_beta   90.00
_cell.angle_gamma   90.00
#
_symmetry.space_group_name_H-M   'P 1'
#
loop_
_entity.id
_entity.type
_entity.pdbx_description
1 polymer ?
#
loop_
_entity_poly.entity_id
_entity_poly.type
_entity_poly.pdbx_seq_one_letter_code
_entity_poly.pdbx_strand_id
1 'polypeptide(L)'
;AIDGTGWKVIRCDVSKKRTIRIEQNCSAWDVAQQAITTYRCEMVFDSLNKGISIYEKYGEDRGAYFIECLNLKRLQVQSNSYDFATRLIPIGKDGLMLNIDGKNYVENHQYSKKVKTMTWKDERYTDAESLKEDAEAKLDELSKPYRSYTAEIINLVEAVQDEEKKEQYKEVFSIALGDTVLLISKSTGIRESHRIVKFYEYPLTKEKNKVELANTRLSFEEVQRTEQELS
;
A
#
# COMPACT_ATOMS: atom_id res chain seq x y z
N ALA A 1 -1.36 16.86 -18.15
CA ALA A 1 -2.69 16.65 -17.57
C ALA A 1 -3.06 17.73 -16.54
N ILE A 2 -2.08 18.25 -15.80
CA ILE A 2 -2.31 19.27 -14.73
C ILE A 2 -1.99 20.70 -15.18
N ASP A 3 -1.59 20.90 -16.43
CA ASP A 3 -1.23 22.22 -16.94
C ASP A 3 -2.46 23.18 -16.91
N GLY A 4 -2.24 24.43 -16.49
CA GLY A 4 -3.30 25.42 -16.32
C GLY A 4 -4.21 25.23 -15.08
N THR A 5 -4.10 24.14 -14.31
CA THR A 5 -4.94 23.88 -13.14
C THR A 5 -4.43 24.50 -11.85
N GLY A 6 -3.17 24.94 -11.86
CA GLY A 6 -2.43 25.42 -10.68
C GLY A 6 -1.81 24.31 -9.82
N TRP A 7 -2.10 23.03 -10.10
CA TRP A 7 -1.44 21.91 -9.46
C TRP A 7 -0.01 21.73 -9.94
N LYS A 8 0.89 21.32 -9.05
CA LYS A 8 2.30 21.07 -9.36
C LYS A 8 2.76 19.76 -8.73
N VAL A 9 3.61 19.03 -9.46
CA VAL A 9 4.34 17.91 -8.87
C VAL A 9 5.49 18.50 -8.05
N ILE A 10 5.46 18.31 -6.73
CA ILE A 10 6.46 18.82 -5.78
C ILE A 10 7.52 17.78 -5.43
N ARG A 11 7.18 16.49 -5.59
CA ARG A 11 8.08 15.37 -5.35
C ARG A 11 7.76 14.23 -6.30
N CYS A 12 8.79 13.55 -6.82
CA CYS A 12 8.66 12.33 -7.60
C CYS A 12 9.86 11.42 -7.34
N ASP A 13 9.61 10.31 -6.65
CA ASP A 13 10.65 9.30 -6.33
C ASP A 13 10.71 8.20 -7.40
N VAL A 14 9.75 8.16 -8.33
CA VAL A 14 9.65 7.14 -9.37
C VAL A 14 10.59 7.44 -10.52
N SER A 15 11.52 6.54 -10.79
CA SER A 15 12.51 6.67 -11.89
C SER A 15 12.21 5.78 -13.10
N LYS A 16 11.26 4.84 -12.98
CA LYS A 16 10.90 3.89 -14.05
C LYS A 16 10.32 4.61 -15.27
N LYS A 17 10.67 4.14 -16.46
CA LYS A 17 10.05 4.60 -17.72
C LYS A 17 9.03 3.58 -18.17
N ARG A 18 7.78 4.01 -18.35
CA ARG A 18 6.67 3.19 -18.82
C ARG A 18 5.80 4.01 -19.78
N THR A 19 5.08 3.32 -20.66
CA THR A 19 4.15 3.96 -21.58
C THR A 19 2.78 4.03 -20.93
N ILE A 20 2.21 5.23 -20.86
CA ILE A 20 0.81 5.45 -20.46
C ILE A 20 0.00 5.66 -21.72
N ARG A 21 -1.11 4.93 -21.88
CA ARG A 21 -2.10 5.18 -22.92
C ARG A 21 -3.22 6.02 -22.36
N ILE A 22 -3.42 7.19 -22.93
CA ILE A 22 -4.47 8.12 -22.55
C ILE A 22 -5.52 8.10 -23.64
N GLU A 23 -6.77 7.80 -23.28
CA GLU A 23 -7.90 7.88 -24.20
C GLU A 23 -8.29 9.33 -24.43
N GLN A 24 -8.93 9.60 -25.58
CA GLN A 24 -9.48 10.93 -25.85
C GLN A 24 -10.62 11.19 -24.85
N ASN A 25 -10.68 12.40 -24.30
CA ASN A 25 -11.67 12.84 -23.31
C ASN A 25 -11.51 12.24 -21.90
N CYS A 26 -10.30 11.90 -21.48
CA CYS A 26 -10.05 11.52 -20.09
C CYS A 26 -9.80 12.78 -19.22
N SER A 27 -10.17 12.66 -17.94
CA SER A 27 -9.87 13.69 -16.93
C SER A 27 -8.40 13.63 -16.48
N ALA A 28 -7.91 14.69 -15.85
CA ALA A 28 -6.60 14.68 -15.19
C ALA A 28 -6.51 13.58 -14.11
N TRP A 29 -7.64 13.26 -13.50
CA TRP A 29 -7.79 12.18 -12.52
C TRP A 29 -7.57 10.79 -13.15
N ASP A 30 -8.17 10.52 -14.31
CA ASP A 30 -7.97 9.25 -15.03
C ASP A 30 -6.50 9.06 -15.40
N VAL A 31 -5.81 10.14 -15.77
CA VAL A 31 -4.35 10.13 -16.03
C VAL A 31 -3.58 9.77 -14.76
N ALA A 32 -3.93 10.35 -13.60
CA ALA A 32 -3.30 10.05 -12.34
C ALA A 32 -3.53 8.58 -11.95
N GLN A 33 -4.75 8.06 -12.09
CA GLN A 33 -5.07 6.64 -11.82
C GLN A 33 -4.28 5.68 -12.72
N GLN A 34 -4.19 6.00 -14.01
CA GLN A 34 -3.37 5.21 -14.93
C GLN A 34 -1.88 5.27 -14.57
N ALA A 35 -1.39 6.44 -14.15
CA ALA A 35 -0.02 6.58 -13.68
C ALA A 35 0.24 5.73 -12.43
N ILE A 36 -0.63 5.80 -11.42
CA ILE A 36 -0.54 4.98 -10.19
C ILE A 36 -0.44 3.49 -10.55
N THR A 37 -1.34 3.02 -11.42
CA THR A 37 -1.38 1.62 -11.82
C THR A 37 -0.15 1.22 -12.65
N THR A 38 0.26 2.08 -13.61
CA THR A 38 1.34 1.77 -14.55
C THR A 38 2.71 1.80 -13.89
N TYR A 39 2.95 2.80 -13.05
CA TYR A 39 4.23 2.95 -12.35
C TYR A 39 4.26 2.22 -11.00
N ARG A 40 3.12 1.66 -10.57
CA ARG A 40 2.96 1.02 -9.24
C ARG A 40 3.45 1.95 -8.13
N CYS A 41 3.02 3.20 -8.19
CA CYS A 41 3.39 4.26 -7.25
C CYS A 41 2.20 4.66 -6.38
N GLU A 42 2.47 5.45 -5.37
CA GLU A 42 1.46 6.04 -4.49
C GLU A 42 1.53 7.56 -4.61
N MET A 43 0.37 8.22 -4.74
CA MET A 43 0.29 9.66 -4.88
C MET A 43 -0.41 10.27 -3.67
N VAL A 44 0.16 11.36 -3.17
CA VAL A 44 -0.42 12.18 -2.10
C VAL A 44 -0.73 13.56 -2.66
N PHE A 45 -1.94 14.03 -2.43
CA PHE A 45 -2.43 15.31 -2.92
C PHE A 45 -2.58 16.29 -1.76
N ASP A 46 -1.83 17.37 -1.80
CA ASP A 46 -1.98 18.51 -0.90
C ASP A 46 -2.94 19.52 -1.55
N SER A 47 -4.20 19.46 -1.18
CA SER A 47 -5.26 20.30 -1.74
C SER A 47 -5.10 21.77 -1.40
N LEU A 48 -4.52 22.09 -0.26
CA LEU A 48 -4.29 23.46 0.20
C LEU A 48 -3.25 24.18 -0.66
N ASN A 49 -2.13 23.48 -0.93
CA ASN A 49 -1.02 24.03 -1.70
C ASN A 49 -1.04 23.60 -3.16
N LYS A 50 -2.05 22.83 -3.58
CA LYS A 50 -2.16 22.22 -4.92
C LYS A 50 -0.90 21.47 -5.33
N GLY A 51 -0.35 20.70 -4.37
CA GLY A 51 0.87 19.91 -4.52
C GLY A 51 0.57 18.42 -4.74
N ILE A 52 1.33 17.77 -5.62
CA ILE A 52 1.29 16.32 -5.83
C ILE A 52 2.65 15.75 -5.49
N SER A 53 2.69 14.80 -4.57
CA SER A 53 3.88 14.02 -4.25
C SER A 53 3.69 12.58 -4.72
N ILE A 54 4.67 12.07 -5.45
CA ILE A 54 4.65 10.73 -6.05
C ILE A 54 5.74 9.89 -5.39
N TYR A 55 5.36 8.79 -4.77
CA TYR A 55 6.25 7.90 -4.02
C TYR A 55 6.24 6.51 -4.65
N GLU A 56 7.36 5.80 -4.63
CA GLU A 56 7.35 4.36 -4.87
C GLU A 56 6.60 3.62 -3.76
N LYS A 57 6.77 4.09 -2.52
CA LYS A 57 6.05 3.63 -1.33
C LYS A 57 5.94 4.79 -0.35
N TYR A 58 4.73 5.19 0.01
CA TYR A 58 4.46 6.23 1.00
C TYR A 58 4.52 5.66 2.41
N GLY A 59 4.89 6.50 3.40
CA GLY A 59 5.06 6.13 4.79
C GLY A 59 6.45 5.59 5.13
N GLU A 60 6.72 5.48 6.40
CA GLU A 60 8.03 5.12 6.94
C GLU A 60 7.93 3.92 7.89
N ASP A 61 9.05 3.27 8.14
CA ASP A 61 9.21 2.30 9.23
C ASP A 61 10.05 2.96 10.33
N ARG A 62 9.37 3.49 11.33
CA ARG A 62 10.00 4.14 12.49
C ARG A 62 10.17 3.20 13.66
N GLY A 63 9.91 1.90 13.48
CA GLY A 63 9.96 0.93 14.56
C GLY A 63 8.73 0.97 15.48
N ALA A 64 7.65 1.62 15.07
CA ALA A 64 6.40 1.63 15.83
C ALA A 64 5.82 0.21 15.94
N TYR A 65 5.13 -0.05 17.04
CA TYR A 65 4.54 -1.37 17.28
C TYR A 65 3.19 -1.29 17.99
N PHE A 66 2.35 -2.29 17.76
CA PHE A 66 1.11 -2.53 18.49
C PHE A 66 1.22 -3.86 19.23
N ILE A 67 1.10 -3.81 20.56
CA ILE A 67 1.23 -4.99 21.45
C ILE A 67 -0.01 -5.08 22.33
N GLU A 68 -0.56 -6.30 22.43
CA GLU A 68 -1.61 -6.61 23.41
C GLU A 68 -1.16 -6.24 24.82
N CYS A 69 -2.10 -5.73 25.60
CA CYS A 69 -1.89 -5.26 26.99
C CYS A 69 -1.04 -3.99 27.11
N LEU A 70 -0.62 -3.37 26.01
CA LEU A 70 0.10 -2.09 26.03
C LEU A 70 -0.71 -1.00 25.29
N ASN A 71 -0.72 -1.06 23.98
CA ASN A 71 -1.36 -0.06 23.12
C ASN A 71 -2.34 -0.64 22.08
N LEU A 72 -2.57 -1.95 22.13
CA LEU A 72 -3.56 -2.66 21.33
C LEU A 72 -4.70 -3.13 22.24
N LYS A 73 -5.88 -2.52 22.08
CA LYS A 73 -7.10 -2.88 22.86
C LYS A 73 -7.84 -4.06 22.28
N ARG A 74 -8.05 -4.03 20.98
CA ARG A 74 -8.80 -5.03 20.24
C ARG A 74 -8.18 -5.26 18.87
N LEU A 75 -8.17 -6.51 18.46
CA LEU A 75 -7.71 -6.93 17.15
C LEU A 75 -8.79 -7.76 16.47
N GLN A 76 -9.20 -7.33 15.29
CA GLN A 76 -10.06 -8.11 14.39
C GLN A 76 -9.22 -8.54 13.19
N VAL A 77 -9.20 -9.82 12.90
CA VAL A 77 -8.43 -10.41 11.80
C VAL A 77 -9.38 -10.71 10.64
N GLN A 78 -9.04 -10.20 9.47
CA GLN A 78 -9.69 -10.55 8.22
C GLN A 78 -8.66 -11.16 7.29
N SER A 79 -8.93 -12.32 6.73
CA SER A 79 -8.08 -12.96 5.76
C SER A 79 -8.88 -13.30 4.50
N ASN A 80 -8.29 -13.00 3.34
CA ASN A 80 -8.85 -13.36 2.05
C ASN A 80 -7.77 -14.07 1.23
N SER A 81 -8.11 -15.21 0.66
CA SER A 81 -7.19 -16.01 -0.16
C SER A 81 -7.65 -16.13 -1.63
N TYR A 82 -8.63 -15.33 -2.05
CA TYR A 82 -9.18 -15.44 -3.41
C TYR A 82 -8.14 -15.05 -4.47
N ASP A 83 -7.36 -13.99 -4.22
CA ASP A 83 -6.36 -13.47 -5.15
C ASP A 83 -4.94 -14.03 -4.92
N PHE A 84 -4.81 -15.08 -4.12
CA PHE A 84 -3.53 -15.72 -3.88
C PHE A 84 -3.07 -16.53 -5.09
N ALA A 85 -1.84 -16.31 -5.53
CA ALA A 85 -1.19 -17.07 -6.59
C ALA A 85 0.28 -17.32 -6.27
N THR A 86 0.82 -18.48 -6.71
CA THR A 86 2.24 -18.80 -6.61
C THR A 86 2.92 -18.87 -7.97
N ARG A 87 2.13 -18.83 -9.05
CA ARG A 87 2.61 -18.78 -10.43
C ARG A 87 1.79 -17.75 -11.21
N LEU A 88 2.46 -16.88 -11.94
CA LEU A 88 1.81 -15.88 -12.79
C LEU A 88 2.28 -16.03 -14.23
N ILE A 89 1.31 -16.14 -15.14
CA ILE A 89 1.55 -16.16 -16.60
C ILE A 89 1.21 -14.75 -17.10
N PRO A 90 2.21 -13.89 -17.34
CA PRO A 90 1.95 -12.56 -17.87
C PRO A 90 1.81 -12.62 -19.40
N ILE A 91 0.88 -11.84 -19.92
CA ILE A 91 0.61 -11.69 -21.36
C ILE A 91 0.59 -10.20 -21.67
N GLY A 92 1.53 -9.76 -22.48
CA GLY A 92 1.63 -8.39 -22.97
C GLY A 92 0.84 -8.14 -24.25
N LYS A 93 1.18 -7.06 -24.93
CA LYS A 93 0.56 -6.62 -26.17
C LYS A 93 0.76 -7.69 -27.28
N ASP A 94 -0.29 -7.88 -28.08
CA ASP A 94 -0.28 -8.77 -29.24
C ASP A 94 0.09 -10.23 -28.86
N GLY A 95 -0.19 -10.64 -27.61
CA GLY A 95 0.13 -11.97 -27.12
C GLY A 95 1.59 -12.15 -26.69
N LEU A 96 2.33 -11.06 -26.44
CA LEU A 96 3.71 -11.11 -25.94
C LEU A 96 3.76 -11.94 -24.66
N MET A 97 4.58 -12.98 -24.64
CA MET A 97 4.81 -13.84 -23.48
C MET A 97 6.28 -13.84 -23.09
N LEU A 98 6.54 -14.20 -21.84
CA LEU A 98 7.90 -14.44 -21.38
C LEU A 98 8.45 -15.71 -22.02
N ASN A 99 9.77 -15.76 -22.17
CA ASN A 99 10.54 -16.97 -22.44
C ASN A 99 11.78 -16.98 -21.55
N ILE A 100 11.63 -17.51 -20.34
CA ILE A 100 12.71 -17.66 -19.36
C ILE A 100 13.05 -19.14 -19.30
N ASP A 101 14.13 -19.54 -19.93
CA ASP A 101 14.56 -20.95 -20.00
C ASP A 101 13.42 -21.89 -20.47
N GLY A 102 12.67 -21.46 -21.48
CA GLY A 102 11.53 -22.20 -22.02
C GLY A 102 10.24 -22.09 -21.21
N LYS A 103 10.19 -21.28 -20.17
CA LYS A 103 9.00 -21.02 -19.33
C LYS A 103 8.38 -19.66 -19.68
N ASN A 104 7.05 -19.64 -19.76
CA ASN A 104 6.28 -18.43 -20.01
C ASN A 104 5.65 -17.83 -18.75
N TYR A 105 6.19 -18.15 -17.58
CA TYR A 105 5.65 -17.75 -16.29
C TYR A 105 6.75 -17.38 -15.30
N VAL A 106 6.37 -16.68 -14.24
CA VAL A 106 7.16 -16.43 -13.02
C VAL A 106 6.56 -17.18 -11.85
N GLU A 107 7.39 -17.60 -10.87
CA GLU A 107 6.97 -18.35 -9.69
C GLU A 107 7.52 -17.72 -8.41
N ASN A 108 6.69 -17.72 -7.35
CA ASN A 108 7.09 -17.38 -5.99
C ASN A 108 6.40 -18.32 -5.00
N HIS A 109 7.19 -19.20 -4.39
CA HIS A 109 6.74 -20.23 -3.45
C HIS A 109 7.11 -19.90 -1.99
N GLN A 110 7.43 -18.63 -1.68
CA GLN A 110 7.87 -18.22 -0.34
C GLN A 110 6.84 -18.57 0.75
N TYR A 111 5.55 -18.46 0.43
CA TYR A 111 4.46 -18.64 1.39
C TYR A 111 3.65 -19.93 1.19
N SER A 112 3.81 -20.61 0.06
CA SER A 112 3.10 -21.86 -0.23
C SER A 112 3.85 -22.71 -1.24
N LYS A 113 3.96 -24.01 -0.95
CA LYS A 113 4.49 -25.01 -1.89
C LYS A 113 3.48 -25.45 -2.96
N LYS A 114 2.20 -25.11 -2.79
CA LYS A 114 1.15 -25.45 -3.76
C LYS A 114 1.23 -24.51 -4.96
N VAL A 115 1.14 -25.08 -6.16
CA VAL A 115 1.08 -24.30 -7.39
C VAL A 115 -0.35 -23.82 -7.60
N LYS A 116 -0.57 -22.51 -7.52
CA LYS A 116 -1.81 -21.84 -7.89
C LYS A 116 -1.47 -20.84 -9.00
N THR A 117 -1.90 -21.16 -10.21
CA THR A 117 -1.59 -20.39 -11.41
C THR A 117 -2.66 -19.33 -11.66
N MET A 118 -2.22 -18.10 -11.96
CA MET A 118 -3.04 -16.99 -12.42
C MET A 118 -2.50 -16.47 -13.75
N THR A 119 -3.38 -16.05 -14.64
CA THR A 119 -3.01 -15.35 -15.88
C THR A 119 -3.22 -13.86 -15.68
N TRP A 120 -2.25 -13.05 -16.07
CA TRP A 120 -2.31 -11.60 -16.05
C TRP A 120 -2.08 -11.02 -17.43
N LYS A 121 -3.12 -10.44 -18.03
CA LYS A 121 -3.06 -9.81 -19.34
C LYS A 121 -2.99 -8.29 -19.18
N ASP A 122 -1.97 -7.67 -19.80
CA ASP A 122 -1.81 -6.23 -19.81
C ASP A 122 -1.16 -5.76 -21.11
N GLU A 123 -1.98 -5.19 -21.99
CA GLU A 123 -1.55 -4.75 -23.32
C GLU A 123 -0.66 -3.50 -23.34
N ARG A 124 -0.33 -2.94 -22.17
CA ARG A 124 0.61 -1.83 -22.06
C ARG A 124 2.05 -2.27 -22.25
N TYR A 125 2.36 -3.52 -22.01
CA TYR A 125 3.71 -4.06 -22.13
C TYR A 125 4.00 -4.48 -23.57
N THR A 126 5.03 -3.87 -24.15
CA THR A 126 5.49 -4.11 -25.52
C THR A 126 6.85 -4.80 -25.57
N ASP A 127 7.53 -4.95 -24.42
CA ASP A 127 8.78 -5.66 -24.28
C ASP A 127 8.72 -6.68 -23.14
N ALA A 128 9.47 -7.78 -23.31
CA ALA A 128 9.44 -8.90 -22.39
C ALA A 128 10.15 -8.61 -21.06
N GLU A 129 11.12 -7.72 -21.04
CA GLU A 129 11.90 -7.40 -19.83
C GLU A 129 11.06 -6.61 -18.84
N SER A 130 10.39 -5.54 -19.31
CA SER A 130 9.45 -4.77 -18.49
C SER A 130 8.27 -5.62 -18.03
N LEU A 131 7.75 -6.51 -18.91
CA LEU A 131 6.68 -7.43 -18.58
C LEU A 131 7.11 -8.39 -17.46
N LYS A 132 8.33 -8.91 -17.50
CA LYS A 132 8.91 -9.79 -16.47
C LYS A 132 9.06 -9.07 -15.14
N GLU A 133 9.71 -7.90 -15.14
CA GLU A 133 9.94 -7.11 -13.92
C GLU A 133 8.63 -6.84 -13.16
N ASP A 134 7.60 -6.39 -13.88
CA ASP A 134 6.33 -6.06 -13.26
C ASP A 134 5.50 -7.32 -12.92
N ALA A 135 5.67 -8.44 -13.65
CA ALA A 135 5.08 -9.72 -13.28
C ALA A 135 5.68 -10.30 -11.99
N GLU A 136 6.99 -10.23 -11.82
CA GLU A 136 7.68 -10.64 -10.59
C GLU A 136 7.21 -9.81 -9.40
N ALA A 137 7.15 -8.49 -9.56
CA ALA A 137 6.67 -7.59 -8.53
C ALA A 137 5.20 -7.80 -8.17
N LYS A 138 4.35 -8.08 -9.18
CA LYS A 138 2.92 -8.41 -8.98
C LYS A 138 2.77 -9.76 -8.28
N LEU A 139 3.55 -10.76 -8.67
CA LEU A 139 3.52 -12.08 -8.05
C LEU A 139 4.00 -12.05 -6.60
N ASP A 140 4.98 -11.20 -6.27
CA ASP A 140 5.41 -11.04 -4.87
C ASP A 140 4.25 -10.56 -3.98
N GLU A 141 3.38 -9.70 -4.48
CA GLU A 141 2.16 -9.29 -3.78
C GLU A 141 1.13 -10.42 -3.72
N LEU A 142 0.84 -11.07 -4.84
CA LEU A 142 -0.18 -12.13 -4.94
C LEU A 142 0.22 -13.42 -4.21
N SER A 143 1.51 -13.69 -4.03
CA SER A 143 2.00 -14.87 -3.30
C SER A 143 1.87 -14.75 -1.80
N LYS A 144 1.65 -13.54 -1.27
CA LYS A 144 1.41 -13.30 0.14
C LYS A 144 -0.08 -13.51 0.44
N PRO A 145 -0.44 -14.34 1.44
CA PRO A 145 -1.82 -14.42 1.88
C PRO A 145 -2.28 -13.01 2.29
N TYR A 146 -3.37 -12.53 1.69
CA TYR A 146 -3.93 -11.25 2.09
C TYR A 146 -4.41 -11.34 3.54
N ARG A 147 -3.86 -10.50 4.38
CA ARG A 147 -4.28 -10.35 5.77
C ARG A 147 -4.52 -8.87 6.03
N SER A 148 -5.68 -8.55 6.53
CA SER A 148 -5.98 -7.25 7.07
C SER A 148 -6.41 -7.37 8.53
N TYR A 149 -6.11 -6.33 9.28
CA TYR A 149 -6.38 -6.26 10.71
C TYR A 149 -7.02 -4.91 11.01
N THR A 150 -8.13 -4.93 11.71
CA THR A 150 -8.66 -3.72 12.33
C THR A 150 -8.22 -3.71 13.79
N ALA A 151 -7.42 -2.71 14.17
CA ALA A 151 -6.87 -2.57 15.51
C ALA A 151 -7.42 -1.32 16.19
N GLU A 152 -8.06 -1.48 17.36
CA GLU A 152 -8.34 -0.37 18.27
C GLU A 152 -7.07 -0.09 19.07
N ILE A 153 -6.57 1.14 19.00
CA ILE A 153 -5.26 1.52 19.54
C ILE A 153 -5.36 2.58 20.64
N ILE A 154 -4.35 2.60 21.49
CA ILE A 154 -4.09 3.69 22.43
C ILE A 154 -2.88 4.47 21.92
N ASN A 155 -3.01 5.78 21.80
CA ASN A 155 -1.87 6.63 21.49
C ASN A 155 -1.03 6.81 22.78
N LEU A 156 0.11 6.11 22.82
CA LEU A 156 1.01 6.17 23.98
C LEU A 156 1.62 7.55 24.20
N VAL A 157 1.79 8.34 23.15
CA VAL A 157 2.31 9.71 23.25
C VAL A 157 1.40 10.58 24.11
N GLU A 158 0.09 10.41 23.97
CA GLU A 158 -0.89 11.18 24.75
C GLU A 158 -1.04 10.68 26.19
N ALA A 159 -0.67 9.44 26.47
CA ALA A 159 -0.70 8.88 27.81
C ALA A 159 0.47 9.34 28.69
N VAL A 160 1.53 9.88 28.11
CA VAL A 160 2.72 10.37 28.82
C VAL A 160 2.47 11.77 29.35
N GLN A 161 2.59 11.98 30.66
CA GLN A 161 2.42 13.27 31.32
C GLN A 161 3.70 14.13 31.34
N ASP A 162 4.86 13.48 31.22
CA ASP A 162 6.18 14.12 31.22
C ASP A 162 6.51 14.59 29.81
N GLU A 163 6.63 15.91 29.61
CA GLU A 163 6.82 16.51 28.27
C GLU A 163 8.18 16.11 27.64
N GLU A 164 9.24 15.91 28.44
CA GLU A 164 10.54 15.49 27.92
C GLU A 164 10.48 14.05 27.41
N LYS A 165 9.83 13.17 28.14
CA LYS A 165 9.56 11.78 27.69
C LYS A 165 8.59 11.74 26.52
N LYS A 166 7.63 12.65 26.48
CA LYS A 166 6.66 12.74 25.38
C LYS A 166 7.32 12.98 24.03
N GLU A 167 8.35 13.84 23.97
CA GLU A 167 9.12 14.05 22.74
C GLU A 167 9.85 12.77 22.29
N GLN A 168 10.46 12.04 23.21
CA GLN A 168 11.09 10.75 22.89
C GLN A 168 10.07 9.72 22.38
N TYR A 169 8.88 9.69 22.98
CA TYR A 169 7.82 8.79 22.54
C TYR A 169 7.23 9.20 21.17
N LYS A 170 7.22 10.49 20.83
CA LYS A 170 6.76 10.96 19.53
C LYS A 170 7.59 10.39 18.38
N GLU A 171 8.90 10.27 18.51
CA GLU A 171 9.75 9.72 17.46
C GLU A 171 9.38 8.27 17.11
N VAL A 172 9.00 7.47 18.11
CA VAL A 172 8.74 6.03 17.93
C VAL A 172 7.24 5.73 17.73
N PHE A 173 6.38 6.47 18.43
CA PHE A 173 4.92 6.15 18.46
C PHE A 173 4.05 7.13 17.68
N SER A 174 4.63 8.16 17.05
CA SER A 174 3.88 8.91 16.03
C SER A 174 3.67 8.02 14.82
N ILE A 175 2.42 7.71 14.58
CA ILE A 175 1.99 6.86 13.47
C ILE A 175 1.18 7.69 12.47
N ALA A 176 1.37 7.41 11.21
CA ALA A 176 0.67 8.05 10.11
C ALA A 176 0.19 7.00 9.09
N LEU A 177 -0.71 7.42 8.22
CA LEU A 177 -1.12 6.61 7.10
C LEU A 177 0.10 6.20 6.26
N GLY A 178 0.18 4.94 5.87
CA GLY A 178 1.28 4.38 5.10
C GLY A 178 2.45 3.85 5.93
N ASP A 179 2.58 4.23 7.20
CA ASP A 179 3.66 3.75 8.06
C ASP A 179 3.59 2.24 8.28
N THR A 180 4.76 1.64 8.40
CA THR A 180 4.91 0.23 8.75
C THR A 180 4.99 0.08 10.25
N VAL A 181 4.20 -0.82 10.82
CA VAL A 181 4.16 -1.11 12.26
C VAL A 181 4.28 -2.60 12.50
N LEU A 182 4.93 -2.99 13.60
CA LEU A 182 5.01 -4.36 14.04
C LEU A 182 3.80 -4.71 14.92
N LEU A 183 2.95 -5.62 14.46
CA LEU A 183 1.80 -6.12 15.20
C LEU A 183 2.20 -7.36 16.00
N ILE A 184 1.98 -7.33 17.32
CA ILE A 184 2.28 -8.43 18.23
C ILE A 184 1.03 -8.77 19.03
N SER A 185 0.44 -9.92 18.76
CA SER A 185 -0.69 -10.46 19.51
C SER A 185 -0.34 -11.85 20.03
N LYS A 186 -0.21 -11.97 21.33
CA LYS A 186 0.10 -13.27 21.99
C LYS A 186 -1.10 -14.22 21.94
N SER A 187 -2.31 -13.69 22.03
CA SER A 187 -3.54 -14.47 22.01
C SER A 187 -3.79 -15.15 20.66
N THR A 188 -3.39 -14.52 19.56
CA THR A 188 -3.53 -15.06 18.21
C THR A 188 -2.22 -15.60 17.62
N GLY A 189 -1.10 -15.45 18.32
CA GLY A 189 0.22 -15.87 17.87
C GLY A 189 0.80 -15.03 16.73
N ILE A 190 0.27 -13.81 16.49
CA ILE A 190 0.69 -12.93 15.41
C ILE A 190 1.92 -12.14 15.86
N ARG A 191 2.95 -12.13 15.01
CA ARG A 191 4.11 -11.25 15.08
C ARG A 191 4.56 -10.90 13.66
N GLU A 192 3.95 -9.90 13.09
CA GLU A 192 4.12 -9.55 11.68
C GLU A 192 4.14 -8.03 11.49
N SER A 193 4.90 -7.54 10.51
CA SER A 193 4.90 -6.12 10.14
C SER A 193 3.84 -5.87 9.08
N HIS A 194 3.02 -4.85 9.31
CA HIS A 194 1.94 -4.43 8.43
C HIS A 194 1.98 -2.92 8.22
N ARG A 195 1.38 -2.46 7.11
CA ARG A 195 1.20 -1.04 6.85
C ARG A 195 -0.13 -0.57 7.42
N ILE A 196 -0.15 0.68 7.88
CA ILE A 196 -1.38 1.39 8.20
C ILE A 196 -2.01 1.82 6.87
N VAL A 197 -3.12 1.20 6.51
CA VAL A 197 -3.84 1.49 5.25
C VAL A 197 -5.03 2.42 5.47
N LYS A 198 -5.56 2.49 6.71
CA LYS A 198 -6.56 3.47 7.13
C LYS A 198 -6.33 3.89 8.56
N PHE A 199 -6.63 5.15 8.85
CA PHE A 199 -6.57 5.72 10.17
C PHE A 199 -7.91 6.40 10.48
N TYR A 200 -8.58 5.95 11.54
CA TYR A 200 -9.82 6.54 12.02
C TYR A 200 -9.51 7.31 13.29
N GLU A 201 -9.56 8.62 13.20
CA GLU A 201 -9.32 9.50 14.33
C GLU A 201 -10.64 10.05 14.88
N TYR A 202 -10.81 9.93 16.18
CA TYR A 202 -11.96 10.45 16.92
C TYR A 202 -11.49 11.58 17.85
N PRO A 203 -11.51 12.85 17.41
CA PRO A 203 -10.91 13.96 18.17
C PRO A 203 -11.49 14.14 19.57
N LEU A 204 -12.79 13.87 19.77
CA LEU A 204 -13.49 13.99 21.04
C LEU A 204 -13.45 12.72 21.91
N THR A 205 -13.10 11.57 21.32
CA THR A 205 -13.09 10.27 22.00
C THR A 205 -11.91 9.45 21.50
N LYS A 206 -10.70 9.97 21.75
CA LYS A 206 -9.43 9.42 21.22
C LYS A 206 -9.19 7.96 21.61
N GLU A 207 -9.82 7.49 22.68
CA GLU A 207 -9.80 6.08 23.07
C GLU A 207 -10.51 5.13 22.08
N LYS A 208 -11.22 5.70 21.09
CA LYS A 208 -11.86 4.96 20.00
C LYS A 208 -11.05 4.94 18.71
N ASN A 209 -9.89 5.57 18.71
CA ASN A 209 -9.02 5.58 17.54
C ASN A 209 -8.74 4.16 17.06
N LYS A 210 -8.83 3.98 15.74
CA LYS A 210 -8.65 2.69 15.07
C LYS A 210 -7.72 2.84 13.89
N VAL A 211 -7.01 1.77 13.59
CA VAL A 211 -6.24 1.64 12.37
C VAL A 211 -6.63 0.37 11.65
N GLU A 212 -6.61 0.42 10.33
CA GLU A 212 -6.59 -0.78 9.51
C GLU A 212 -5.17 -1.03 9.04
N LEU A 213 -4.73 -2.26 9.25
CA LEU A 213 -3.41 -2.74 8.89
C LEU A 213 -3.56 -3.77 7.77
N ALA A 214 -2.72 -3.70 6.77
CA ALA A 214 -2.69 -4.69 5.70
C ALA A 214 -1.26 -4.89 5.17
N ASN A 215 -1.07 -5.99 4.45
CA ASN A 215 0.18 -6.28 3.77
C ASN A 215 0.16 -5.86 2.29
N THR A 216 -0.77 -4.98 1.90
CA THR A 216 -0.94 -4.46 0.55
C THR A 216 -0.45 -3.02 0.41
N ARG A 217 -0.37 -2.55 -0.84
CA ARG A 217 -0.19 -1.13 -1.14
C ARG A 217 -1.44 -0.35 -0.78
N LEU A 218 -1.25 0.93 -0.46
CA LEU A 218 -2.36 1.85 -0.31
C LEU A 218 -3.07 2.02 -1.66
N SER A 219 -4.38 1.81 -1.68
CA SER A 219 -5.18 2.27 -2.80
C SER A 219 -5.53 3.74 -2.60
N PHE A 220 -5.49 4.51 -3.68
CA PHE A 220 -5.82 5.92 -3.63
C PHE A 220 -7.27 6.17 -3.18
N GLU A 221 -8.20 5.31 -3.56
CA GLU A 221 -9.61 5.40 -3.15
C GLU A 221 -9.78 5.31 -1.63
N GLU A 222 -8.92 4.55 -0.96
CA GLU A 222 -8.93 4.42 0.50
C GLU A 222 -8.40 5.69 1.18
N VAL A 223 -7.40 6.35 0.61
CA VAL A 223 -6.86 7.61 1.13
C VAL A 223 -7.89 8.74 1.04
N GLN A 224 -8.61 8.85 -0.08
CA GLN A 224 -9.62 9.90 -0.24
C GLN A 224 -10.90 9.69 0.56
N ARG A 225 -11.35 8.44 0.75
CA ARG A 225 -12.52 8.18 1.59
C ARG A 225 -12.32 8.66 3.03
N THR A 226 -11.11 8.52 3.55
CA THR A 226 -10.78 8.97 4.91
C THR A 226 -10.88 10.49 5.05
N GLU A 227 -10.53 11.26 4.02
CA GLU A 227 -10.66 12.73 4.04
C GLU A 227 -12.11 13.20 3.86
N GLN A 228 -12.95 12.49 3.12
CA GLN A 228 -14.35 12.86 2.90
C GLN A 228 -15.29 12.48 4.06
N GLU A 229 -14.95 11.45 4.84
CA GLU A 229 -15.72 11.10 6.05
C GLU A 229 -15.41 12.00 7.25
N LEU A 230 -14.37 12.83 7.16
CA LEU A 230 -13.96 13.81 8.17
C LEU A 230 -14.43 15.25 7.89
N SER A 231 -15.07 15.50 6.76
CA SER A 231 -15.68 16.79 6.37
C SER A 231 -17.19 16.73 6.52
#